data_7d145bc366f3fd6ec92678fee6a25dce
#
_entry.id   7d145bc366f3fd6ec92678fee6a25dce
#
_cell.length_a   1.000
_cell.length_b   1.000
_cell.length_c   1.000
_cell.angle_alpha   90.00
_cell.angle_beta   90.00
_cell.angle_gamma   90.00
#
_symmetry.space_group_name_H-M   'P 1'
#
loop_
_entity.id
_entity.type
_entity.pdbx_description
1 polymer ?
#
loop_
_entity_poly.entity_id
_entity_poly.type
_entity_poly.pdbx_seq_one_letter_code
_entity_poly.pdbx_strand_id
1 'polypeptide(L)'
;MFELKYQTPFEWTKAVLADFDAFLQDHAAAEKKASGMAMSMLSHYQDRKRLVKEMTDLALEELIHFKEVLKLLQERDVDLCNDSKDLYIKEIRKVFRHGQNEFFLDRLLVGAVIEARGYERFSLVGEALEPGKYKDFYQQIAASEKTHKN
;
A
#
# COMPACT_ATOMS: atom_id res chain seq x y z
N MET A 1 -4.38 -6.26 14.91
CA MET A 1 -4.36 -6.11 13.45
C MET A 1 -5.68 -6.54 12.89
N PHE A 2 -6.07 -5.87 11.88
CA PHE A 2 -7.22 -6.29 11.08
C PHE A 2 -6.91 -7.65 10.45
N GLU A 3 -7.72 -8.65 10.75
CA GLU A 3 -7.49 -10.01 10.22
C GLU A 3 -8.25 -10.17 8.90
N LEU A 4 -7.51 -10.54 7.85
CA LEU A 4 -8.10 -10.80 6.54
C LEU A 4 -8.81 -12.15 6.55
N LYS A 5 -10.04 -12.18 6.04
CA LYS A 5 -10.82 -13.42 5.90
C LYS A 5 -10.32 -14.31 4.77
N TYR A 6 -9.64 -13.72 3.80
CA TYR A 6 -9.07 -14.43 2.66
C TYR A 6 -7.57 -14.19 2.62
N GLN A 7 -6.80 -15.24 2.56
CA GLN A 7 -5.35 -15.17 2.47
C GLN A 7 -4.90 -15.26 1.01
N THR A 8 -3.85 -14.50 0.68
CA THR A 8 -3.26 -14.55 -0.65
C THR A 8 -2.71 -15.95 -0.94
N PRO A 9 -3.12 -16.59 -2.05
CA PRO A 9 -2.66 -17.94 -2.37
C PRO A 9 -1.17 -17.96 -2.78
N PHE A 10 -0.54 -19.10 -2.61
CA PHE A 10 0.89 -19.29 -2.92
C PHE A 10 1.22 -19.02 -4.40
N GLU A 11 0.28 -19.29 -5.30
CA GLU A 11 0.41 -19.02 -6.73
C GLU A 11 0.67 -17.55 -7.04
N TRP A 12 0.12 -16.65 -6.23
CA TRP A 12 0.40 -15.22 -6.35
C TRP A 12 1.89 -14.93 -6.14
N THR A 13 2.51 -15.51 -5.13
CA THR A 13 3.94 -15.33 -4.85
C THR A 13 4.79 -15.84 -6.00
N LYS A 14 4.43 -16.98 -6.59
CA LYS A 14 5.11 -17.50 -7.79
C LYS A 14 5.02 -16.54 -8.96
N ALA A 15 3.85 -15.95 -9.20
CA ALA A 15 3.66 -14.99 -10.28
C ALA A 15 4.50 -13.73 -10.06
N VAL A 16 4.60 -13.24 -8.82
CA VAL A 16 5.45 -12.09 -8.47
C VAL A 16 6.91 -12.38 -8.77
N LEU A 17 7.42 -13.53 -8.35
CA LEU A 17 8.83 -13.89 -8.57
C LEU A 17 9.14 -14.16 -10.05
N ALA A 18 8.14 -14.56 -10.84
CA ALA A 18 8.30 -14.76 -12.29
C ALA A 18 8.46 -13.45 -13.05
N ASP A 19 7.92 -12.33 -12.54
CA ASP A 19 8.04 -10.99 -13.14
C ASP A 19 8.18 -9.95 -12.01
N PHE A 20 9.33 -9.96 -11.38
CA PHE A 20 9.61 -9.11 -10.24
C PHE A 20 9.65 -7.62 -10.61
N ASP A 21 10.08 -7.28 -11.81
CA ASP A 21 10.06 -5.89 -12.29
C ASP A 21 8.63 -5.34 -12.35
N ALA A 22 7.68 -6.13 -12.85
CA ALA A 22 6.27 -5.73 -12.85
C ALA A 22 5.73 -5.55 -11.43
N PHE A 23 6.12 -6.41 -10.50
CA PHE A 23 5.74 -6.26 -9.09
C PHE A 23 6.28 -4.97 -8.48
N LEU A 24 7.54 -4.62 -8.74
CA LEU A 24 8.14 -3.37 -8.28
C LEU A 24 7.42 -2.15 -8.88
N GLN A 25 7.04 -2.20 -10.14
CA GLN A 25 6.26 -1.13 -10.77
C GLN A 25 4.89 -0.97 -10.11
N ASP A 26 4.19 -2.07 -9.87
CA ASP A 26 2.90 -2.05 -9.17
C ASP A 26 3.03 -1.53 -7.74
N HIS A 27 4.08 -1.92 -7.04
CA HIS A 27 4.36 -1.46 -5.69
C HIS A 27 4.61 0.05 -5.67
N ALA A 28 5.45 0.56 -6.57
CA ALA A 28 5.70 2.00 -6.68
C ALA A 28 4.40 2.77 -6.94
N ALA A 29 3.56 2.29 -7.85
CA ALA A 29 2.26 2.91 -8.14
C ALA A 29 1.34 2.91 -6.92
N ALA A 30 1.32 1.82 -6.15
CA ALA A 30 0.51 1.71 -4.94
C ALA A 30 0.95 2.72 -3.86
N GLU A 31 2.26 2.86 -3.63
CA GLU A 31 2.80 3.82 -2.64
C GLU A 31 2.49 5.27 -3.04
N LYS A 32 2.66 5.59 -4.32
CA LYS A 32 2.32 6.91 -4.84
C LYS A 32 0.83 7.24 -4.63
N LYS A 33 -0.05 6.28 -4.92
CA LYS A 33 -1.48 6.43 -4.72
C LYS A 33 -1.84 6.56 -3.25
N ALA A 34 -1.21 5.77 -2.38
CA ALA A 34 -1.46 5.83 -0.94
C ALA A 34 -1.10 7.21 -0.36
N SER A 35 0.04 7.77 -0.76
CA SER A 35 0.43 9.13 -0.38
C SER A 35 -0.60 10.17 -0.86
N GLY A 36 -1.02 10.10 -2.12
CA GLY A 36 -2.04 10.99 -2.68
C GLY A 36 -3.39 10.85 -1.99
N MET A 37 -3.80 9.65 -1.62
CA MET A 37 -5.05 9.41 -0.88
C MET A 37 -5.02 10.03 0.51
N ALA A 38 -3.90 9.93 1.23
CA ALA A 38 -3.74 10.55 2.54
C ALA A 38 -3.86 12.08 2.44
N MET A 39 -3.23 12.70 1.44
CA MET A 39 -3.35 14.15 1.19
C MET A 39 -4.77 14.54 0.82
N SER A 40 -5.44 13.76 -0.03
CA SER A 40 -6.85 13.98 -0.37
C SER A 40 -7.74 13.91 0.87
N MET A 41 -7.49 12.92 1.74
CA MET A 41 -8.26 12.75 2.98
C MET A 41 -8.18 13.97 3.88
N LEU A 42 -6.97 14.48 4.16
CA LEU A 42 -6.83 15.67 4.98
C LEU A 42 -7.46 16.91 4.34
N SER A 43 -7.41 17.01 3.01
CA SER A 43 -8.00 18.16 2.30
C SER A 43 -9.53 18.21 2.42
N HIS A 44 -10.19 17.06 2.55
CA HIS A 44 -11.65 16.98 2.72
C HIS A 44 -12.11 17.17 4.17
N TYR A 45 -11.21 17.04 5.16
CA TYR A 45 -11.54 17.07 6.59
C TYR A 45 -10.56 17.94 7.37
N GLN A 46 -10.27 19.14 6.86
CA GLN A 46 -9.26 20.05 7.41
C GLN A 46 -9.55 20.54 8.82
N ASP A 47 -10.81 20.47 9.26
CA ASP A 47 -11.25 20.84 10.61
C ASP A 47 -10.89 19.77 11.66
N ARG A 48 -10.53 18.56 11.24
CA ARG A 48 -10.18 17.45 12.14
C ARG A 48 -8.68 17.42 12.39
N LYS A 49 -8.21 18.15 13.39
CA LYS A 49 -6.79 18.38 13.66
C LYS A 49 -5.96 17.12 13.79
N ARG A 50 -6.48 16.12 14.52
CA ARG A 50 -5.81 14.85 14.69
C ARG A 50 -5.66 14.09 13.36
N LEU A 51 -6.75 14.07 12.57
CA LEU A 51 -6.73 13.44 11.26
C LEU A 51 -5.71 14.12 10.33
N VAL A 52 -5.69 15.45 10.31
CA VAL A 52 -4.76 16.22 9.48
C VAL A 52 -3.31 15.84 9.83
N LYS A 53 -2.98 15.78 11.12
CA LYS A 53 -1.65 15.38 11.57
C LYS A 53 -1.31 13.95 11.13
N GLU A 54 -2.19 13.00 11.40
CA GLU A 54 -1.96 11.59 11.09
C GLU A 54 -1.86 11.34 9.57
N MET A 55 -2.68 12.02 8.78
CA MET A 55 -2.63 11.88 7.31
C MET A 55 -1.40 12.54 6.70
N THR A 56 -0.91 13.63 7.30
CA THR A 56 0.35 14.24 6.88
C THR A 56 1.52 13.29 7.13
N ASP A 57 1.57 12.69 8.31
CA ASP A 57 2.62 11.72 8.66
C ASP A 57 2.55 10.51 7.74
N LEU A 58 1.35 9.98 7.48
CA LEU A 58 1.15 8.85 6.57
C LEU A 58 1.55 9.19 5.14
N ALA A 59 1.12 10.34 4.62
CA ALA A 59 1.47 10.77 3.26
C ALA A 59 2.99 10.84 3.07
N LEU A 60 3.70 11.37 4.07
CA LEU A 60 5.16 11.45 4.04
C LEU A 60 5.79 10.03 4.05
N GLU A 61 5.30 9.16 4.90
CA GLU A 61 5.81 7.79 5.01
C GLU A 61 5.62 7.02 3.69
N GLU A 62 4.43 7.10 3.10
CA GLU A 62 4.15 6.44 1.82
C GLU A 62 4.99 7.03 0.68
N LEU A 63 5.28 8.34 0.74
CA LEU A 63 6.16 8.99 -0.23
C LEU A 63 7.61 8.51 -0.08
N ILE A 64 8.07 8.29 1.15
CA ILE A 64 9.38 7.71 1.42
C ILE A 64 9.47 6.28 0.87
N HIS A 65 8.44 5.46 1.10
CA HIS A 65 8.35 4.11 0.54
C HIS A 65 8.41 4.15 -1.00
N PHE A 66 7.65 5.04 -1.61
CA PHE A 66 7.70 5.26 -3.06
C PHE A 66 9.13 5.55 -3.53
N LYS A 67 9.81 6.47 -2.86
CA LYS A 67 11.19 6.84 -3.20
C LYS A 67 12.14 5.65 -3.12
N GLU A 68 11.98 4.80 -2.10
CA GLU A 68 12.80 3.60 -1.92
C GLU A 68 12.55 2.58 -3.04
N VAL A 69 11.28 2.33 -3.41
CA VAL A 69 10.96 1.43 -4.52
C VAL A 69 11.45 1.99 -5.85
N LEU A 70 11.30 3.31 -6.05
CA LEU A 70 11.80 3.99 -7.25
C LEU A 70 13.32 3.78 -7.40
N LYS A 71 14.06 3.86 -6.31
CA LYS A 71 15.51 3.59 -6.31
C LYS A 71 15.81 2.16 -6.79
N LEU A 72 15.05 1.18 -6.30
CA LEU A 72 15.23 -0.22 -6.72
C LEU A 72 14.95 -0.39 -8.23
N LEU A 73 13.90 0.26 -8.73
CA LEU A 73 13.58 0.26 -10.18
C LEU A 73 14.72 0.88 -10.99
N GLN A 74 15.24 2.03 -10.56
CA GLN A 74 16.34 2.70 -11.25
C GLN A 74 17.62 1.87 -11.27
N GLU A 75 17.93 1.18 -10.18
CA GLU A 75 19.07 0.25 -10.11
C GLU A 75 18.93 -0.92 -11.10
N ARG A 76 17.70 -1.29 -11.45
CA ARG A 76 17.39 -2.35 -12.42
C ARG A 76 17.17 -1.82 -13.84
N ASP A 77 17.29 -0.52 -14.04
CA ASP A 77 17.01 0.16 -15.31
C ASP A 77 15.57 -0.10 -15.80
N VAL A 78 14.63 -0.02 -14.86
CA VAL A 78 13.19 -0.21 -15.14
C VAL A 78 12.45 1.08 -14.84
N ASP A 79 11.67 1.55 -15.81
CA ASP A 79 10.87 2.77 -15.67
C ASP A 79 9.57 2.52 -14.89
N LEU A 80 8.97 3.58 -14.39
CA LEU A 80 7.60 3.52 -13.88
C LEU A 80 6.64 3.18 -15.00
N CYS A 81 5.63 2.36 -14.70
CA CYS A 81 4.55 2.12 -15.64
C CYS A 81 3.47 3.19 -15.51
N ASN A 82 2.61 3.28 -16.54
CA ASN A 82 1.44 4.15 -16.49
C ASN A 82 0.50 3.71 -15.35
N ASP A 83 -0.10 4.70 -14.68
CA ASP A 83 -1.07 4.41 -13.64
C ASP A 83 -2.28 3.68 -14.22
N SER A 84 -2.69 2.61 -13.55
CA SER A 84 -3.91 1.88 -13.86
C SER A 84 -4.84 1.89 -12.65
N LYS A 85 -6.14 1.72 -12.91
CA LYS A 85 -7.13 1.61 -11.83
C LYS A 85 -6.97 0.26 -11.14
N ASP A 86 -6.89 0.29 -9.81
CA ASP A 86 -6.92 -0.94 -9.02
C ASP A 86 -8.35 -1.47 -8.98
N LEU A 87 -8.57 -2.62 -9.62
CA LEU A 87 -9.90 -3.26 -9.70
C LEU A 87 -10.41 -3.66 -8.31
N TYR A 88 -9.52 -4.06 -7.41
CA TYR A 88 -9.89 -4.43 -6.04
C TYR A 88 -10.48 -3.23 -5.29
N ILE A 89 -9.83 -2.07 -5.36
CA ILE A 89 -10.32 -0.84 -4.74
C ILE A 89 -11.60 -0.37 -5.40
N LYS A 90 -11.71 -0.49 -6.72
CA LYS A 90 -12.93 -0.14 -7.46
C LYS A 90 -14.14 -0.96 -6.98
N GLU A 91 -13.95 -2.27 -6.77
CA GLU A 91 -15.02 -3.13 -6.28
C GLU A 91 -15.41 -2.78 -4.83
N ILE A 92 -14.43 -2.50 -3.96
CA ILE A 92 -14.71 -2.08 -2.58
C ILE A 92 -15.50 -0.76 -2.55
N ARG A 93 -15.18 0.18 -3.42
CA ARG A 93 -15.87 1.48 -3.48
C ARG A 93 -17.35 1.38 -3.81
N LYS A 94 -17.77 0.32 -4.48
CA LYS A 94 -19.19 0.10 -4.80
C LYS A 94 -20.07 -0.08 -3.57
N VAL A 95 -19.48 -0.53 -2.45
CA VAL A 95 -20.23 -0.74 -1.19
C VAL A 95 -20.10 0.45 -0.23
N PHE A 96 -19.45 1.55 -0.64
CA PHE A 96 -19.35 2.76 0.19
C PHE A 96 -20.72 3.37 0.40
N ARG A 97 -20.98 3.74 1.64
CA ARG A 97 -22.18 4.49 2.02
C ARG A 97 -22.00 5.97 1.67
N HIS A 98 -23.10 6.68 1.46
CA HIS A 98 -23.07 8.05 0.94
C HIS A 98 -23.25 9.13 2.00
N GLY A 99 -23.64 8.78 3.24
CA GLY A 99 -23.73 9.73 4.34
C GLY A 99 -22.33 10.30 4.67
N GLN A 100 -22.26 11.55 5.14
CA GLN A 100 -20.99 12.23 5.40
C GLN A 100 -20.10 11.46 6.37
N ASN A 101 -20.65 11.01 7.50
CA ASN A 101 -19.90 10.25 8.50
C ASN A 101 -19.64 8.81 8.06
N GLU A 102 -20.61 8.19 7.42
CA GLU A 102 -20.50 6.83 6.91
C GLU A 102 -19.44 6.75 5.81
N PHE A 103 -19.40 7.71 4.90
CA PHE A 103 -18.39 7.77 3.83
C PHE A 103 -16.99 7.94 4.41
N PHE A 104 -16.83 8.81 5.42
CA PHE A 104 -15.57 9.00 6.13
C PHE A 104 -15.12 7.70 6.79
N LEU A 105 -16.00 7.03 7.52
CA LEU A 105 -15.70 5.76 8.17
C LEU A 105 -15.30 4.68 7.16
N ASP A 106 -16.02 4.58 6.05
CA ASP A 106 -15.75 3.60 5.00
C ASP A 106 -14.37 3.84 4.35
N ARG A 107 -13.97 5.11 4.17
CA ARG A 107 -12.61 5.43 3.72
C ARG A 107 -11.53 4.95 4.70
N LEU A 108 -11.75 5.15 6.00
CA LEU A 108 -10.81 4.68 7.03
C LEU A 108 -10.73 3.15 7.06
N LEU A 109 -11.86 2.46 6.96
CA LEU A 109 -11.93 1.00 6.95
C LEU A 109 -11.19 0.41 5.74
N VAL A 110 -11.38 1.02 4.56
CA VAL A 110 -10.64 0.61 3.36
C VAL A 110 -9.14 0.79 3.53
N GLY A 111 -8.71 1.89 4.13
CA GLY A 111 -7.31 2.10 4.46
C GLY A 111 -6.75 0.97 5.33
N ALA A 112 -7.49 0.57 6.37
CA ALA A 112 -7.09 -0.54 7.25
C ALA A 112 -6.99 -1.87 6.50
N VAL A 113 -7.91 -2.15 5.58
CA VAL A 113 -7.86 -3.38 4.74
C VAL A 113 -6.64 -3.35 3.82
N ILE A 114 -6.36 -2.22 3.19
CA ILE A 114 -5.19 -2.04 2.31
C ILE A 114 -3.90 -2.28 3.09
N GLU A 115 -3.77 -1.72 4.29
CA GLU A 115 -2.60 -1.91 5.16
C GLU A 115 -2.42 -3.39 5.55
N ALA A 116 -3.49 -4.07 5.95
CA ALA A 116 -3.45 -5.48 6.32
C ALA A 116 -3.06 -6.38 5.13
N ARG A 117 -3.62 -6.09 3.95
CA ARG A 117 -3.30 -6.80 2.72
C ARG A 117 -1.86 -6.56 2.29
N GLY A 118 -1.38 -5.33 2.42
CA GLY A 118 0.00 -4.96 2.13
C GLY A 118 0.99 -5.70 3.02
N TYR A 119 0.73 -5.72 4.33
CA TYR A 119 1.55 -6.46 5.29
C TYR A 119 1.66 -7.95 4.92
N GLU A 120 0.53 -8.60 4.64
CA GLU A 120 0.51 -10.00 4.25
C GLU A 120 1.36 -10.26 3.00
N ARG A 121 1.13 -9.46 1.95
CA ARG A 121 1.78 -9.65 0.64
C ARG A 121 3.28 -9.35 0.70
N PHE A 122 3.68 -8.29 1.37
CA PHE A 122 5.09 -7.96 1.52
C PHE A 122 5.83 -9.00 2.37
N SER A 123 5.15 -9.56 3.39
CA SER A 123 5.69 -10.66 4.18
C SER A 123 5.92 -11.90 3.33
N LEU A 124 4.94 -12.27 2.49
CA LEU A 124 5.06 -13.42 1.58
C LEU A 124 6.22 -13.25 0.60
N VAL A 125 6.35 -12.07 0.01
CA VAL A 125 7.44 -11.77 -0.93
C VAL A 125 8.80 -11.80 -0.20
N GLY A 126 8.87 -11.19 0.97
CA GLY A 126 10.10 -11.18 1.77
C GLY A 126 10.57 -12.57 2.17
N GLU A 127 9.64 -13.48 2.48
CA GLU A 127 9.97 -14.88 2.79
C GLU A 127 10.44 -15.66 1.56
N ALA A 128 9.85 -15.40 0.40
CA ALA A 128 10.10 -16.15 -0.83
C ALA A 128 11.37 -15.73 -1.57
N LEU A 129 11.83 -14.49 -1.38
CA LEU A 129 13.02 -13.98 -2.05
C LEU A 129 14.31 -14.64 -1.54
N GLU A 130 15.28 -14.77 -2.44
CA GLU A 130 16.63 -15.19 -2.08
C GLU A 130 17.28 -14.17 -1.13
N PRO A 131 18.18 -14.59 -0.22
CA PRO A 131 18.91 -13.66 0.64
C PRO A 131 19.59 -12.56 -0.17
N GLY A 132 19.45 -11.31 0.29
CA GLY A 132 20.02 -10.14 -0.37
C GLY A 132 19.21 -8.88 -0.09
N LYS A 133 19.52 -7.81 -0.81
CA LYS A 133 18.92 -6.49 -0.57
C LYS A 133 17.40 -6.43 -0.79
N TYR A 134 16.86 -7.19 -1.74
CA TYR A 134 15.42 -7.21 -2.00
C TYR A 134 14.66 -7.91 -0.87
N LYS A 135 15.19 -9.03 -0.38
CA LYS A 135 14.61 -9.72 0.77
C LYS A 135 14.62 -8.81 2.00
N ASP A 136 15.74 -8.17 2.29
CA ASP A 136 15.87 -7.25 3.42
C ASP A 136 14.89 -6.08 3.30
N PHE A 137 14.76 -5.51 2.10
CA PHE A 137 13.82 -4.42 1.82
C PHE A 137 12.38 -4.82 2.11
N TYR A 138 11.92 -5.97 1.59
CA TYR A 138 10.53 -6.41 1.80
C TYR A 138 10.25 -6.82 3.23
N GLN A 139 11.22 -7.37 3.94
CA GLN A 139 11.07 -7.64 5.37
C GLN A 139 10.94 -6.34 6.17
N GLN A 140 11.69 -5.30 5.84
CA GLN A 140 11.58 -3.99 6.48
C GLN A 140 10.24 -3.31 6.17
N ILE A 141 9.80 -3.33 4.92
CA ILE A 141 8.51 -2.75 4.52
C ILE A 141 7.35 -3.46 5.21
N ALA A 142 7.37 -4.78 5.31
CA ALA A 142 6.36 -5.53 6.03
C ALA A 142 6.32 -5.14 7.51
N ALA A 143 7.46 -4.96 8.15
CA ALA A 143 7.53 -4.50 9.54
C ALA A 143 6.95 -3.08 9.70
N SER A 144 7.20 -2.19 8.74
CA SER A 144 6.63 -0.82 8.71
C SER A 144 5.11 -0.87 8.61
N GLU A 145 4.56 -1.64 7.65
CA GLU A 145 3.11 -1.81 7.49
C GLU A 145 2.47 -2.38 8.77
N LYS A 146 3.20 -3.21 9.51
CA LYS A 146 2.72 -3.76 10.77
C LYS A 146 2.54 -2.69 11.84
N THR A 147 3.33 -1.62 11.84
CA THR A 147 3.27 -0.56 12.86
C THR A 147 2.16 0.47 12.60
N HIS A 148 1.61 0.56 11.39
CA HIS A 148 0.52 1.48 11.03
C HIS A 148 -0.84 1.16 11.66
N LYS A 149 -0.90 0.20 12.56
CA LYS A 149 -2.14 -0.39 13.08
C LYS A 149 -2.85 0.40 14.14
N ASN A 150 -2.23 1.36 14.65
CA ASN A 150 -2.79 2.12 15.76
C ASN A 150 -3.26 3.49 15.24
#